data_2b265ef8575f2230fdeb993a7199f77d
#
_entry.id   2b265ef8575f2230fdeb993a7199f77d
#
_cell.length_a   1.000
_cell.length_b   1.000
_cell.length_c   1.000
_cell.angle_alpha   90.00
_cell.angle_beta   90.00
_cell.angle_gamma   90.00
#
_symmetry.space_group_name_H-M   'P 1'
#
loop_
_entity.id
_entity.type
_entity.pdbx_description
1 polymer ?
#
loop_
_entity_poly.entity_id
_entity_poly.type
_entity_poly.pdbx_seq_one_letter_code
_entity_poly.pdbx_strand_id
1 'polypeptide(L)'
;MPKKIIGFSKLSREEKIDWLSEKMFDDSNQVKSILDNYLNSNKDIQAIHDSFSENSISNFYLPYSLSPNFLINNKNYTIPIVTEESSVVAALSNASKFWFDKGGFKSKVKSFTKRGHIYLSFDGDKEALKEFINKNKAEILKSTDNITKNMKKRGGGISAINIIDKTSDLKNYFQLSIDFDTSDSMGANFINSCLEAMSKKIDELSKQYDYFVKSGNSCLLYTSDAADEYDR
;
A
#
# COMPACT_ATOMS: atom_id res chain seq x y z
N MET A 1 36.27 0.88 6.99
CA MET A 1 35.04 1.06 6.20
C MET A 1 33.92 0.30 6.88
N PRO A 2 32.71 0.84 7.02
CA PRO A 2 31.58 0.11 7.59
C PRO A 2 31.29 -1.13 6.74
N LYS A 3 31.13 -2.30 7.39
CA LYS A 3 30.81 -3.55 6.69
C LYS A 3 29.30 -3.64 6.48
N LYS A 4 28.88 -3.95 5.25
CA LYS A 4 27.47 -4.23 4.93
C LYS A 4 27.02 -5.49 5.67
N ILE A 5 25.87 -5.43 6.31
CA ILE A 5 25.23 -6.58 6.95
C ILE A 5 24.49 -7.37 5.85
N ILE A 6 24.86 -8.63 5.70
CA ILE A 6 24.28 -9.52 4.67
C ILE A 6 23.52 -10.63 5.39
N GLY A 7 22.30 -10.93 4.93
CA GLY A 7 21.50 -12.04 5.45
C GLY A 7 20.74 -11.77 6.75
N PHE A 8 20.65 -10.51 7.21
CA PHE A 8 19.96 -10.15 8.47
C PHE A 8 18.51 -10.64 8.53
N SER A 9 17.79 -10.61 7.41
CA SER A 9 16.40 -11.11 7.34
C SER A 9 16.25 -12.62 7.57
N LYS A 10 17.34 -13.38 7.45
CA LYS A 10 17.34 -14.85 7.65
C LYS A 10 17.65 -15.26 9.09
N LEU A 11 18.08 -14.32 9.91
CA LEU A 11 18.35 -14.56 11.34
C LEU A 11 17.05 -14.81 12.10
N SER A 12 17.11 -15.66 13.13
CA SER A 12 16.04 -15.80 14.11
C SER A 12 15.83 -14.49 14.90
N ARG A 13 14.78 -14.42 15.71
CA ARG A 13 14.55 -13.26 16.59
C ARG A 13 15.70 -13.11 17.58
N GLU A 14 16.08 -14.19 18.22
CA GLU A 14 17.15 -14.25 19.23
C GLU A 14 18.48 -13.77 18.61
N GLU A 15 18.85 -14.29 17.45
CA GLU A 15 20.06 -13.88 16.73
C GLU A 15 20.03 -12.40 16.33
N LYS A 16 18.87 -11.85 15.98
CA LYS A 16 18.72 -10.40 15.69
C LYS A 16 18.89 -9.55 16.95
N ILE A 17 18.30 -10.00 18.07
CA ILE A 17 18.45 -9.33 19.37
C ILE A 17 19.91 -9.40 19.85
N ASP A 18 20.57 -10.54 19.72
CA ASP A 18 21.98 -10.70 20.04
C ASP A 18 22.84 -9.76 19.21
N TRP A 19 22.62 -9.77 17.89
CA TRP A 19 23.33 -8.88 16.99
C TRP A 19 23.13 -7.41 17.37
N LEU A 20 21.89 -6.97 17.63
CA LEU A 20 21.58 -5.59 18.01
C LEU A 20 22.27 -5.21 19.32
N SER A 21 22.10 -6.04 20.36
CA SER A 21 22.59 -5.76 21.70
C SER A 21 24.11 -5.72 21.77
N GLU A 22 24.81 -6.61 21.07
CA GLU A 22 26.26 -6.68 21.06
C GLU A 22 26.94 -5.60 20.20
N LYS A 23 26.27 -5.14 19.13
CA LYS A 23 26.86 -4.20 18.18
C LYS A 23 26.55 -2.74 18.44
N MET A 24 25.42 -2.47 19.10
CA MET A 24 24.86 -1.12 19.20
C MET A 24 24.81 -0.60 20.63
N PHE A 25 25.03 -1.45 21.64
CA PHE A 25 24.89 -1.09 23.05
C PHE A 25 26.03 -1.66 23.91
N ASP A 26 26.34 -0.94 24.98
CA ASP A 26 27.39 -1.35 25.93
C ASP A 26 26.92 -2.46 26.91
N ASP A 27 25.65 -2.43 27.31
CA ASP A 27 25.03 -3.45 28.17
C ASP A 27 24.04 -4.33 27.42
N SER A 28 24.56 -5.40 26.82
CA SER A 28 23.79 -6.36 26.05
C SER A 28 22.68 -7.04 26.87
N ASN A 29 22.92 -7.31 28.15
CA ASN A 29 21.96 -8.02 29.02
C ASN A 29 20.75 -7.13 29.34
N GLN A 30 21.00 -5.85 29.62
CA GLN A 30 19.93 -4.88 29.86
C GLN A 30 19.03 -4.72 28.63
N VAL A 31 19.64 -4.60 27.45
CA VAL A 31 18.88 -4.46 26.18
C VAL A 31 18.01 -5.69 25.93
N LYS A 32 18.57 -6.90 26.07
CA LYS A 32 17.81 -8.15 25.93
C LYS A 32 16.61 -8.19 26.86
N SER A 33 16.83 -7.90 28.15
CA SER A 33 15.78 -7.87 29.18
C SER A 33 14.67 -6.86 28.83
N ILE A 34 15.02 -5.67 28.35
CA ILE A 34 14.04 -4.66 27.94
C ILE A 34 13.21 -5.19 26.76
N LEU A 35 13.85 -5.71 25.72
CA LEU A 35 13.15 -6.20 24.53
C LEU A 35 12.21 -7.38 24.87
N ASP A 36 12.65 -8.29 25.72
CA ASP A 36 11.85 -9.44 26.15
C ASP A 36 10.62 -9.02 26.96
N ASN A 37 10.73 -7.99 27.80
CA ASN A 37 9.61 -7.46 28.58
C ASN A 37 8.49 -6.87 27.73
N TYR A 38 8.78 -6.48 26.50
CA TYR A 38 7.77 -5.97 25.55
C TYR A 38 7.15 -7.05 24.66
N LEU A 39 7.63 -8.30 24.74
CA LEU A 39 6.97 -9.41 24.06
C LEU A 39 5.67 -9.80 24.76
N ASN A 40 4.66 -10.20 23.98
CA ASN A 40 3.42 -10.69 24.56
C ASN A 40 3.61 -12.11 25.12
N SER A 41 3.18 -12.31 26.37
CA SER A 41 3.25 -13.62 27.03
C SER A 41 2.38 -14.69 26.35
N ASN A 42 1.31 -14.28 25.67
CA ASN A 42 0.50 -15.16 24.83
C ASN A 42 1.18 -15.33 23.47
N LYS A 43 1.66 -16.55 23.19
CA LYS A 43 2.41 -16.85 21.97
C LYS A 43 1.60 -16.68 20.69
N ASP A 44 0.28 -16.92 20.71
CA ASP A 44 -0.58 -16.77 19.54
C ASP A 44 -0.74 -15.29 19.18
N ILE A 45 -0.90 -14.42 20.20
CA ILE A 45 -0.95 -12.96 20.01
C ILE A 45 0.42 -12.46 19.53
N GLN A 46 1.51 -12.96 20.10
CA GLN A 46 2.85 -12.58 19.65
C GLN A 46 3.10 -12.95 18.20
N ALA A 47 2.66 -14.13 17.76
CA ALA A 47 2.77 -14.54 16.36
C ALA A 47 1.99 -13.63 15.39
N ILE A 48 0.85 -13.08 15.84
CA ILE A 48 0.12 -12.08 15.06
C ILE A 48 0.93 -10.78 14.95
N HIS A 49 1.50 -10.29 16.06
CA HIS A 49 2.35 -9.08 16.04
C HIS A 49 3.57 -9.26 15.14
N ASP A 50 4.21 -10.42 15.18
CA ASP A 50 5.36 -10.74 14.34
C ASP A 50 5.03 -10.73 12.84
N SER A 51 3.77 -11.02 12.49
CA SER A 51 3.30 -11.03 11.10
C SER A 51 3.07 -9.64 10.50
N PHE A 52 3.05 -8.58 11.33
CA PHE A 52 2.80 -7.22 10.86
C PHE A 52 3.98 -6.58 10.15
N SER A 53 5.20 -6.98 10.50
CA SER A 53 6.42 -6.39 9.94
C SER A 53 7.54 -7.43 9.81
N GLU A 54 8.38 -7.25 8.79
CA GLU A 54 9.60 -8.02 8.64
C GLU A 54 10.63 -7.63 9.72
N ASN A 55 11.49 -8.59 10.08
CA ASN A 55 12.58 -8.41 11.06
C ASN A 55 12.13 -7.94 12.45
N SER A 56 10.92 -8.26 12.87
CA SER A 56 10.44 -7.95 14.22
C SER A 56 11.31 -8.59 15.29
N ILE A 57 11.74 -7.81 16.27
CA ILE A 57 12.56 -8.26 17.40
C ILE A 57 11.82 -8.14 18.74
N SER A 58 10.85 -7.23 18.83
CA SER A 58 10.03 -6.98 20.02
C SER A 58 8.78 -6.21 19.62
N ASN A 59 7.93 -5.84 20.57
CA ASN A 59 6.79 -4.98 20.36
C ASN A 59 7.07 -3.56 20.85
N PHE A 60 6.31 -2.61 20.35
CA PHE A 60 6.25 -1.25 20.87
C PHE A 60 4.79 -0.93 21.19
N TYR A 61 4.49 -0.68 22.47
CA TYR A 61 3.13 -0.39 22.91
C TYR A 61 2.81 1.09 22.82
N LEU A 62 1.68 1.39 22.17
CA LEU A 62 1.11 2.73 22.12
C LEU A 62 -0.19 2.79 22.90
N PRO A 63 -0.51 3.94 23.54
CA PRO A 63 -1.80 4.11 24.21
C PRO A 63 -2.97 3.96 23.24
N TYR A 64 -3.99 3.24 23.68
CA TYR A 64 -5.28 3.12 23.00
C TYR A 64 -6.28 4.06 23.66
N SER A 65 -6.54 5.19 23.02
CA SER A 65 -7.35 6.29 23.53
C SER A 65 -8.71 6.36 22.82
N LEU A 66 -9.65 7.09 23.41
CA LEU A 66 -10.98 7.31 22.85
C LEU A 66 -11.27 8.80 22.70
N SER A 67 -11.85 9.20 21.58
CA SER A 67 -12.41 10.53 21.35
C SER A 67 -13.91 10.42 21.08
N PRO A 68 -14.78 10.87 22.01
CA PRO A 68 -16.23 10.83 21.85
C PRO A 68 -16.77 12.05 21.07
N ASN A 69 -18.10 12.07 20.91
CA ASN A 69 -18.88 13.20 20.37
C ASN A 69 -18.64 13.50 18.88
N PHE A 70 -18.25 12.52 18.09
CA PHE A 70 -18.23 12.67 16.64
C PHE A 70 -19.63 12.49 16.07
N LEU A 71 -20.38 13.59 15.95
CA LEU A 71 -21.68 13.61 15.28
C LEU A 71 -21.45 13.63 13.77
N ILE A 72 -21.63 12.47 13.10
CA ILE A 72 -21.44 12.32 11.64
C ILE A 72 -22.77 11.85 11.04
N ASN A 73 -23.32 12.61 10.09
CA ASN A 73 -24.60 12.31 9.44
C ASN A 73 -25.72 12.04 10.44
N ASN A 74 -25.81 12.84 11.51
CA ASN A 74 -26.76 12.73 12.62
C ASN A 74 -26.60 11.47 13.50
N LYS A 75 -25.50 10.73 13.36
CA LYS A 75 -25.18 9.61 14.26
C LYS A 75 -23.94 9.94 15.06
N ASN A 76 -24.01 9.72 16.39
CA ASN A 76 -22.89 9.97 17.30
C ASN A 76 -21.96 8.75 17.35
N TYR A 77 -20.64 9.02 17.23
CA TYR A 77 -19.60 8.01 17.27
C TYR A 77 -18.57 8.36 18.33
N THR A 78 -17.97 7.32 18.91
CA THR A 78 -16.74 7.39 19.70
C THR A 78 -15.65 6.73 18.88
N ILE A 79 -14.55 7.45 18.64
CA ILE A 79 -13.46 7.01 17.75
C ILE A 79 -12.29 6.53 18.59
N PRO A 80 -11.82 5.29 18.40
CA PRO A 80 -10.58 4.80 18.98
C PRO A 80 -9.38 5.38 18.22
N ILE A 81 -8.33 5.73 18.97
CA ILE A 81 -7.13 6.38 18.44
C ILE A 81 -5.91 5.73 19.06
N VAL A 82 -4.94 5.37 18.23
CA VAL A 82 -3.60 4.96 18.62
C VAL A 82 -2.62 5.99 18.09
N THR A 83 -1.91 6.67 18.97
CA THR A 83 -0.93 7.69 18.61
C THR A 83 0.10 7.85 19.74
N GLU A 84 1.30 8.25 19.37
CA GLU A 84 2.39 8.61 20.27
C GLU A 84 2.25 10.03 20.85
N GLU A 85 1.35 10.84 20.29
CA GLU A 85 1.19 12.24 20.67
C GLU A 85 -0.16 12.52 21.37
N SER A 86 -0.10 12.90 22.63
CA SER A 86 -1.30 13.17 23.44
C SER A 86 -2.12 14.38 22.95
N SER A 87 -1.48 15.37 22.34
CA SER A 87 -2.13 16.58 21.83
C SER A 87 -3.13 16.27 20.71
N VAL A 88 -2.91 15.23 19.92
CA VAL A 88 -3.82 14.81 18.85
C VAL A 88 -5.16 14.37 19.43
N VAL A 89 -5.17 13.56 20.47
CA VAL A 89 -6.41 13.07 21.11
C VAL A 89 -7.18 14.23 21.74
N ALA A 90 -6.47 15.15 22.40
CA ALA A 90 -7.06 16.35 23.00
C ALA A 90 -7.67 17.27 21.94
N ALA A 91 -6.96 17.52 20.84
CA ALA A 91 -7.43 18.35 19.74
C ALA A 91 -8.66 17.75 19.05
N LEU A 92 -8.65 16.43 18.78
CA LEU A 92 -9.80 15.72 18.21
C LEU A 92 -11.03 15.80 19.12
N SER A 93 -10.86 15.56 20.42
CA SER A 93 -11.95 15.62 21.40
C SER A 93 -12.52 17.03 21.55
N ASN A 94 -11.68 18.05 21.50
CA ASN A 94 -12.12 19.44 21.52
C ASN A 94 -12.87 19.81 20.22
N ALA A 95 -12.35 19.43 19.07
CA ALA A 95 -13.00 19.67 17.78
C ALA A 95 -14.35 18.96 17.66
N SER A 96 -14.44 17.70 18.06
CA SER A 96 -15.69 16.92 18.00
C SER A 96 -16.76 17.56 18.90
N LYS A 97 -16.41 17.95 20.14
CA LYS A 97 -17.31 18.66 21.04
C LYS A 97 -17.77 20.00 20.48
N PHE A 98 -16.84 20.79 19.91
CA PHE A 98 -17.17 22.08 19.30
C PHE A 98 -18.19 21.98 18.17
N TRP A 99 -18.01 20.98 17.28
CA TRP A 99 -18.88 20.79 16.14
C TRP A 99 -20.18 20.08 16.46
N PHE A 100 -20.25 19.34 17.57
CA PHE A 100 -21.44 18.58 17.98
C PHE A 100 -22.70 19.44 18.01
N ASP A 101 -22.68 20.55 18.74
CA ASP A 101 -23.80 21.47 18.90
C ASP A 101 -24.09 22.31 17.63
N LYS A 102 -23.19 22.26 16.64
CA LYS A 102 -23.32 22.95 15.35
C LYS A 102 -23.83 22.05 14.22
N GLY A 103 -24.35 20.87 14.57
CA GLY A 103 -24.89 19.90 13.61
C GLY A 103 -23.88 18.87 13.11
N GLY A 104 -22.66 18.85 13.66
CA GLY A 104 -21.64 17.86 13.40
C GLY A 104 -21.05 17.91 11.98
N PHE A 105 -20.59 16.76 11.54
CA PHE A 105 -19.98 16.57 10.22
C PHE A 105 -20.96 15.95 9.24
N LYS A 106 -20.90 16.36 7.99
CA LYS A 106 -21.65 15.75 6.89
C LYS A 106 -20.67 15.10 5.93
N SER A 107 -20.91 13.83 5.65
CA SER A 107 -20.10 13.05 4.72
C SER A 107 -20.97 12.31 3.72
N LYS A 108 -20.47 12.19 2.49
CA LYS A 108 -21.10 11.40 1.42
C LYS A 108 -20.02 10.69 0.64
N VAL A 109 -20.13 9.37 0.55
CA VAL A 109 -19.24 8.59 -0.32
C VAL A 109 -19.59 8.88 -1.77
N LYS A 110 -18.61 9.32 -2.56
CA LYS A 110 -18.78 9.60 -4.00
C LYS A 110 -18.48 8.38 -4.86
N SER A 111 -17.47 7.60 -4.49
CA SER A 111 -17.03 6.42 -5.23
C SER A 111 -16.28 5.47 -4.32
N PHE A 112 -16.32 4.17 -4.64
CA PHE A 112 -15.47 3.13 -4.05
C PHE A 112 -14.29 2.75 -4.96
N THR A 113 -14.20 3.42 -6.13
CA THR A 113 -13.12 3.17 -7.09
C THR A 113 -11.80 3.72 -6.56
N LYS A 114 -10.79 2.87 -6.55
CA LYS A 114 -9.40 3.21 -6.27
C LYS A 114 -8.59 3.06 -7.54
N ARG A 115 -7.54 3.81 -7.67
CA ARG A 115 -6.77 3.87 -8.91
C ARG A 115 -5.32 3.48 -8.65
N GLY A 116 -4.77 2.68 -9.55
CA GLY A 116 -3.36 2.37 -9.60
C GLY A 116 -2.80 2.66 -10.99
N HIS A 117 -1.50 2.91 -11.07
CA HIS A 117 -0.85 3.27 -12.32
C HIS A 117 0.30 2.32 -12.67
N ILE A 118 0.43 2.01 -13.96
CA ILE A 118 1.63 1.44 -14.54
C ILE A 118 2.24 2.52 -15.44
N TYR A 119 3.49 2.86 -15.19
CA TYR A 119 4.22 3.89 -15.94
C TYR A 119 4.99 3.24 -17.07
N LEU A 120 4.84 3.81 -18.29
CA LEU A 120 5.42 3.28 -19.49
C LEU A 120 6.31 4.33 -20.15
N SER A 121 7.53 3.94 -20.57
CA SER A 121 8.28 4.65 -21.57
C SER A 121 8.09 3.92 -22.92
N PHE A 122 7.45 4.58 -23.88
CA PHE A 122 7.08 4.01 -25.16
C PHE A 122 7.40 4.98 -26.29
N ASP A 123 8.21 4.55 -27.27
CA ASP A 123 8.71 5.39 -28.38
C ASP A 123 7.77 5.35 -29.61
N GLY A 124 6.51 5.04 -29.42
CA GLY A 124 5.47 5.08 -30.42
C GLY A 124 4.42 6.13 -30.10
N ASP A 125 3.41 6.23 -30.95
CA ASP A 125 2.27 7.09 -30.70
C ASP A 125 1.24 6.44 -29.76
N LYS A 126 0.36 7.27 -29.24
CA LYS A 126 -0.71 6.85 -28.32
C LYS A 126 -1.65 5.81 -28.92
N GLU A 127 -1.94 5.90 -30.22
CA GLU A 127 -2.89 5.01 -30.87
C GLU A 127 -2.29 3.60 -31.04
N ALA A 128 -0.99 3.49 -31.35
CA ALA A 128 -0.29 2.21 -31.38
C ALA A 128 -0.28 1.54 -30.00
N LEU A 129 -0.03 2.31 -28.94
CA LEU A 129 -0.11 1.79 -27.56
C LEU A 129 -1.52 1.33 -27.21
N LYS A 130 -2.52 2.10 -27.60
CA LYS A 130 -3.94 1.78 -27.37
C LYS A 130 -4.37 0.51 -28.10
N GLU A 131 -3.94 0.35 -29.35
CA GLU A 131 -4.20 -0.85 -30.14
C GLU A 131 -3.56 -2.08 -29.48
N PHE A 132 -2.28 -1.98 -29.07
CA PHE A 132 -1.59 -3.04 -28.35
C PHE A 132 -2.32 -3.45 -27.06
N ILE A 133 -2.68 -2.49 -26.23
CA ILE A 133 -3.38 -2.76 -24.97
C ILE A 133 -4.75 -3.38 -25.23
N ASN A 134 -5.52 -2.87 -26.17
CA ASN A 134 -6.84 -3.39 -26.51
C ASN A 134 -6.78 -4.83 -27.04
N LYS A 135 -5.84 -5.11 -27.95
CA LYS A 135 -5.64 -6.43 -28.52
C LYS A 135 -5.27 -7.48 -27.45
N ASN A 136 -4.47 -7.09 -26.47
CA ASN A 136 -3.96 -7.99 -25.45
C ASN A 136 -4.72 -7.90 -24.11
N LYS A 137 -5.79 -7.11 -24.03
CA LYS A 137 -6.53 -6.82 -22.79
C LYS A 137 -6.97 -8.07 -22.05
N ALA A 138 -7.45 -9.08 -22.77
CA ALA A 138 -7.92 -10.32 -22.16
C ALA A 138 -6.78 -11.09 -21.46
N GLU A 139 -5.60 -11.18 -22.08
CA GLU A 139 -4.44 -11.84 -21.49
C GLU A 139 -3.85 -11.05 -20.32
N ILE A 140 -3.81 -9.73 -20.43
CA ILE A 140 -3.37 -8.83 -19.35
C ILE A 140 -4.26 -9.01 -18.12
N LEU A 141 -5.58 -9.01 -18.29
CA LEU A 141 -6.53 -9.23 -17.20
C LEU A 141 -6.42 -10.65 -16.62
N LYS A 142 -6.27 -11.66 -17.47
CA LYS A 142 -6.13 -13.07 -17.05
C LYS A 142 -4.91 -13.28 -16.14
N SER A 143 -3.84 -12.50 -16.33
CA SER A 143 -2.65 -12.58 -15.45
C SER A 143 -2.96 -12.28 -13.98
N THR A 144 -4.06 -11.60 -13.70
CA THR A 144 -4.50 -11.24 -12.34
C THR A 144 -5.53 -12.20 -11.73
N ASP A 145 -5.98 -13.24 -12.43
CA ASP A 145 -7.12 -14.08 -12.01
C ASP A 145 -6.92 -14.73 -10.63
N ASN A 146 -5.73 -15.23 -10.34
CA ASN A 146 -5.43 -15.82 -9.03
C ASN A 146 -5.48 -14.79 -7.90
N ILE A 147 -5.05 -13.54 -8.18
CA ILE A 147 -5.02 -12.43 -7.22
C ILE A 147 -6.44 -11.90 -6.99
N THR A 148 -7.21 -11.75 -8.07
CA THR A 148 -8.55 -11.14 -8.04
C THR A 148 -9.65 -12.08 -7.55
N LYS A 149 -9.41 -13.39 -7.47
CA LYS A 149 -10.40 -14.42 -7.15
C LYS A 149 -11.26 -14.10 -5.91
N ASN A 150 -10.61 -13.74 -4.81
CA ASN A 150 -11.32 -13.45 -3.56
C ASN A 150 -11.99 -12.08 -3.58
N MET A 151 -11.43 -11.10 -4.28
CA MET A 151 -12.03 -9.79 -4.46
C MET A 151 -13.28 -9.87 -5.33
N LYS A 152 -13.23 -10.62 -6.44
CA LYS A 152 -14.39 -10.88 -7.32
C LYS A 152 -15.55 -11.54 -6.56
N LYS A 153 -15.28 -12.49 -5.64
CA LYS A 153 -16.31 -13.10 -4.80
C LYS A 153 -17.03 -12.10 -3.88
N ARG A 154 -16.37 -11.00 -3.52
CA ARG A 154 -16.94 -9.91 -2.71
C ARG A 154 -17.56 -8.79 -3.54
N GLY A 155 -17.65 -8.97 -4.86
CA GLY A 155 -18.22 -7.99 -5.79
C GLY A 155 -17.25 -6.92 -6.30
N GLY A 156 -15.98 -6.96 -5.90
CA GLY A 156 -14.95 -6.04 -6.37
C GLY A 156 -14.11 -6.61 -7.52
N GLY A 157 -13.01 -5.94 -7.83
CA GLY A 157 -12.04 -6.34 -8.86
C GLY A 157 -11.60 -5.18 -9.75
N ILE A 158 -10.99 -5.48 -10.88
CA ILE A 158 -10.56 -4.49 -11.88
C ILE A 158 -11.79 -4.07 -12.69
N SER A 159 -12.07 -2.76 -12.75
CA SER A 159 -13.24 -2.20 -13.45
C SER A 159 -12.88 -1.53 -14.77
N ALA A 160 -11.72 -0.88 -14.89
CA ALA A 160 -11.30 -0.21 -16.12
C ALA A 160 -9.78 -0.20 -16.27
N ILE A 161 -9.32 -0.06 -17.53
CA ILE A 161 -7.95 0.23 -17.91
C ILE A 161 -8.00 1.38 -18.93
N ASN A 162 -7.34 2.49 -18.60
CA ASN A 162 -7.29 3.68 -19.42
C ASN A 162 -5.82 4.05 -19.71
N ILE A 163 -5.57 4.68 -20.87
CA ILE A 163 -4.25 5.19 -21.23
C ILE A 163 -4.27 6.71 -21.07
N ILE A 164 -3.35 7.22 -20.27
CA ILE A 164 -3.11 8.65 -20.10
C ILE A 164 -1.83 8.99 -20.84
N ASP A 165 -1.94 9.92 -21.79
CA ASP A 165 -0.81 10.47 -22.52
C ASP A 165 -0.18 11.58 -21.69
N LYS A 166 1.09 11.40 -21.33
CA LYS A 166 1.92 12.32 -20.59
C LYS A 166 3.14 12.79 -21.39
N THR A 167 3.09 12.65 -22.70
CA THR A 167 4.20 13.04 -23.60
C THR A 167 4.45 14.56 -23.63
N SER A 168 3.46 15.36 -23.23
CA SER A 168 3.65 16.79 -22.99
C SER A 168 4.53 17.10 -21.75
N ASP A 169 4.49 16.23 -20.76
CA ASP A 169 5.23 16.40 -19.49
C ASP A 169 6.64 15.81 -19.62
N LEU A 170 6.75 14.64 -20.24
CA LEU A 170 8.00 13.94 -20.46
C LEU A 170 7.93 13.12 -21.77
N LYS A 171 8.94 13.27 -22.65
CA LYS A 171 9.00 12.55 -23.91
C LYS A 171 8.83 11.04 -23.72
N ASN A 172 7.98 10.43 -24.56
CA ASN A 172 7.67 8.99 -24.57
C ASN A 172 7.01 8.47 -23.29
N TYR A 173 6.44 9.33 -22.45
CA TYR A 173 5.85 8.96 -21.19
C TYR A 173 4.34 8.76 -21.29
N PHE A 174 3.90 7.57 -20.88
CA PHE A 174 2.49 7.20 -20.80
C PHE A 174 2.18 6.57 -19.46
N GLN A 175 0.93 6.63 -19.04
CA GLN A 175 0.44 5.93 -17.86
C GLN A 175 -0.74 5.03 -18.25
N LEU A 176 -0.74 3.79 -17.78
CA LEU A 176 -1.94 2.98 -17.73
C LEU A 176 -2.59 3.22 -16.37
N SER A 177 -3.75 3.84 -16.38
CA SER A 177 -4.58 4.05 -15.20
C SER A 177 -5.56 2.90 -15.07
N ILE A 178 -5.45 2.12 -14.01
CA ILE A 178 -6.28 0.96 -13.75
C ILE A 178 -7.20 1.25 -12.57
N ASP A 179 -8.49 1.16 -12.80
CA ASP A 179 -9.51 1.37 -11.79
C ASP A 179 -9.90 0.04 -11.12
N PHE A 180 -9.96 0.06 -9.79
CA PHE A 180 -10.28 -1.08 -8.95
C PHE A 180 -11.46 -0.78 -8.04
N ASP A 181 -12.37 -1.73 -7.91
CA ASP A 181 -13.30 -1.78 -6.80
C ASP A 181 -12.74 -2.74 -5.74
N THR A 182 -12.45 -2.24 -4.56
CA THR A 182 -11.90 -3.01 -3.45
C THR A 182 -12.94 -3.26 -2.36
N SER A 183 -14.23 -3.03 -2.66
CA SER A 183 -15.31 -3.08 -1.69
C SER A 183 -15.00 -2.19 -0.47
N ASP A 184 -15.09 -2.74 0.73
CA ASP A 184 -14.84 -2.08 1.99
C ASP A 184 -13.36 -2.10 2.44
N SER A 185 -12.47 -2.73 1.67
CA SER A 185 -11.05 -2.81 2.03
C SER A 185 -10.24 -1.64 1.51
N MET A 186 -9.12 -1.29 2.18
CA MET A 186 -8.15 -0.33 1.69
C MET A 186 -7.56 -0.79 0.34
N GLY A 187 -7.19 -2.05 0.23
CA GLY A 187 -6.85 -2.71 -1.02
C GLY A 187 -5.45 -2.43 -1.60
N ALA A 188 -4.56 -1.69 -0.92
CA ALA A 188 -3.26 -1.32 -1.46
C ALA A 188 -2.42 -2.52 -1.93
N ASN A 189 -2.22 -3.54 -1.09
CA ASN A 189 -1.47 -4.74 -1.46
C ASN A 189 -2.12 -5.51 -2.61
N PHE A 190 -3.45 -5.56 -2.64
CA PHE A 190 -4.21 -6.18 -3.73
C PHE A 190 -3.96 -5.45 -5.05
N ILE A 191 -4.05 -4.12 -5.05
CA ILE A 191 -3.81 -3.27 -6.22
C ILE A 191 -2.38 -3.45 -6.70
N ASN A 192 -1.39 -3.37 -5.80
CA ASN A 192 0.03 -3.54 -6.13
C ASN A 192 0.30 -4.88 -6.81
N SER A 193 -0.19 -5.98 -6.22
CA SER A 193 0.00 -7.32 -6.78
C SER A 193 -0.64 -7.45 -8.17
N CYS A 194 -1.81 -6.83 -8.39
CA CYS A 194 -2.43 -6.80 -9.72
C CYS A 194 -1.60 -6.01 -10.73
N LEU A 195 -1.12 -4.82 -10.35
CA LEU A 195 -0.29 -3.98 -11.22
C LEU A 195 1.02 -4.67 -11.59
N GLU A 196 1.67 -5.35 -10.64
CA GLU A 196 2.88 -6.14 -10.89
C GLU A 196 2.63 -7.28 -11.89
N ALA A 197 1.55 -8.04 -11.70
CA ALA A 197 1.20 -9.13 -12.60
C ALA A 197 0.88 -8.61 -14.02
N MET A 198 0.12 -7.51 -14.12
CA MET A 198 -0.20 -6.87 -15.38
C MET A 198 1.05 -6.31 -16.07
N SER A 199 1.93 -5.63 -15.32
CA SER A 199 3.17 -5.08 -15.83
C SER A 199 4.09 -6.16 -16.41
N LYS A 200 4.29 -7.27 -15.68
CA LYS A 200 5.05 -8.42 -16.19
C LYS A 200 4.44 -9.00 -17.47
N LYS A 201 3.11 -9.13 -17.52
CA LYS A 201 2.43 -9.65 -18.72
C LYS A 201 2.56 -8.68 -19.89
N ILE A 202 2.46 -7.38 -19.70
CA ILE A 202 2.68 -6.36 -20.73
C ILE A 202 4.11 -6.46 -21.27
N ASP A 203 5.12 -6.58 -20.41
CA ASP A 203 6.52 -6.76 -20.83
C ASP A 203 6.72 -8.05 -21.65
N GLU A 204 6.12 -9.17 -21.23
CA GLU A 204 6.17 -10.42 -22.00
C GLU A 204 5.54 -10.27 -23.40
N LEU A 205 4.36 -9.66 -23.47
CA LEU A 205 3.63 -9.49 -24.72
C LEU A 205 4.30 -8.49 -25.65
N SER A 206 4.90 -7.43 -25.11
CA SER A 206 5.60 -6.40 -25.88
C SER A 206 6.77 -6.97 -26.67
N LYS A 207 7.45 -8.00 -26.17
CA LYS A 207 8.56 -8.68 -26.86
C LYS A 207 8.17 -9.39 -28.16
N GLN A 208 6.86 -9.61 -28.36
CA GLN A 208 6.32 -10.22 -29.58
C GLN A 208 6.08 -9.20 -30.71
N TYR A 209 6.30 -7.91 -30.44
CA TYR A 209 6.03 -6.81 -31.39
C TYR A 209 7.33 -6.05 -31.68
N ASP A 210 7.71 -6.02 -32.96
CA ASP A 210 8.96 -5.41 -33.42
C ASP A 210 9.14 -3.95 -33.03
N TYR A 211 8.07 -3.19 -32.92
CA TYR A 211 8.14 -1.76 -32.59
C TYR A 211 8.40 -1.48 -31.10
N PHE A 212 8.11 -2.44 -30.20
CA PHE A 212 8.53 -2.36 -28.81
C PHE A 212 10.00 -2.73 -28.63
N VAL A 213 10.51 -3.65 -29.43
CA VAL A 213 11.90 -4.15 -29.36
C VAL A 213 12.89 -3.15 -29.95
N LYS A 214 12.50 -2.42 -31.03
CA LYS A 214 13.39 -1.45 -31.72
C LYS A 214 13.70 -0.21 -30.91
N SER A 215 12.87 0.17 -29.99
CA SER A 215 13.08 1.37 -29.16
C SER A 215 14.13 1.20 -28.07
N GLY A 216 14.51 -0.02 -27.72
CA GLY A 216 15.54 -0.32 -26.71
C GLY A 216 15.26 0.23 -25.29
N ASN A 217 14.12 0.91 -25.09
CA ASN A 217 13.83 1.77 -23.95
C ASN A 217 12.42 1.58 -23.40
N SER A 218 11.80 0.40 -23.49
CA SER A 218 10.58 0.16 -22.73
C SER A 218 10.95 -0.11 -21.27
N CYS A 219 10.96 0.94 -20.46
CA CYS A 219 11.10 0.81 -19.01
C CYS A 219 9.70 0.79 -18.41
N LEU A 220 9.30 -0.36 -17.85
CA LEU A 220 8.10 -0.49 -17.06
C LEU A 220 8.45 -0.14 -15.61
N LEU A 221 8.07 1.06 -15.20
CA LEU A 221 8.08 1.46 -13.80
C LEU A 221 6.64 1.33 -13.28
N TYR A 222 6.47 0.66 -12.17
CA TYR A 222 5.19 0.62 -11.49
C TYR A 222 5.36 1.13 -10.07
N THR A 223 4.47 2.02 -9.69
CA THR A 223 4.22 2.34 -8.28
C THR A 223 2.72 2.38 -8.11
N SER A 224 2.25 1.92 -6.99
CA SER A 224 0.90 2.20 -6.58
C SER A 224 0.99 3.10 -5.37
N ASP A 225 0.56 4.30 -5.54
CA ASP A 225 0.15 5.12 -4.42
C ASP A 225 -1.38 5.15 -4.43
N ALA A 226 -1.97 4.15 -3.80
CA ALA A 226 -3.42 4.03 -3.71
C ALA A 226 -4.01 5.01 -2.68
N ALA A 227 -3.17 5.76 -1.97
CA ALA A 227 -3.60 6.58 -0.84
C ALA A 227 -3.75 8.07 -1.15
N ASP A 228 -3.02 8.64 -2.11
CA ASP A 228 -2.84 10.11 -2.18
C ASP A 228 -3.27 10.81 -3.48
N GLU A 229 -3.72 10.11 -4.52
CA GLU A 229 -4.22 10.78 -5.71
C GLU A 229 -5.73 11.10 -5.62
N TYR A 230 -6.06 12.06 -4.78
CA TYR A 230 -7.21 12.91 -5.05
C TYR A 230 -6.77 14.01 -6.02
N ASP A 231 -7.45 14.08 -7.17
CA ASP A 231 -7.33 15.17 -8.13
C ASP A 231 -7.24 16.54 -7.42
N ARG A 232 -6.10 17.18 -7.54
CA ARG A 232 -5.96 18.62 -7.36
C ARG A 232 -6.18 19.33 -8.67
#